data_38fb5fe6c6c79d01dbb2244085c49224
#
_entry.id   38fb5fe6c6c79d01dbb2244085c49224
#
_cell.length_a   1.000
_cell.length_b   1.000
_cell.length_c   1.000
_cell.angle_alpha   90.00
_cell.angle_beta   90.00
_cell.angle_gamma   90.00
#
_symmetry.space_group_name_H-M   'P 1'
#
loop_
_entity.id
_entity.type
_entity.pdbx_description
1 polymer ?
#
loop_
_entity_poly.entity_id
_entity_poly.type
_entity_poly.pdbx_seq_one_letter_code
_entity_poly.pdbx_strand_id
1 'polypeptide(L)'
;MEKIKQLIQAGKTEEAIFSLARYLADNPTDDQAWYLRGKAYYNQGEIRLALNDYLQAIALNPDSSAQQAYNMAIRILNFYHKDMYNQ
;
A
#
# COMPACT_ATOMS: atom_id res chain seq x y z
N MET A 1 12.53 9.50 1.71
CA MET A 1 11.41 8.65 2.18
C MET A 1 11.36 8.44 3.68
N GLU A 2 12.39 8.81 4.38
CA GLU A 2 12.38 8.61 5.83
C GLU A 2 11.28 9.40 6.53
N LYS A 3 11.06 10.64 6.11
CA LYS A 3 10.01 11.45 6.70
C LYS A 3 8.63 10.83 6.49
N ILE A 4 8.42 10.24 5.30
CA ILE A 4 7.16 9.57 4.98
C ILE A 4 6.96 8.36 5.89
N LYS A 5 8.02 7.57 6.09
CA LYS A 5 7.94 6.41 6.98
C LYS A 5 7.58 6.83 8.40
N GLN A 6 8.14 7.95 8.86
CA GLN A 6 7.83 8.46 10.18
C GLN A 6 6.37 8.89 10.29
N LEU A 7 5.83 9.52 9.23
CA LEU A 7 4.42 9.90 9.23
C LEU A 7 3.52 8.68 9.35
N ILE A 8 3.84 7.62 8.62
CA ILE A 8 3.04 6.39 8.67
C ILE A 8 3.12 5.77 10.07
N GLN A 9 4.32 5.70 10.64
CA GLN A 9 4.50 5.15 11.98
C GLN A 9 3.77 5.95 13.04
N ALA A 10 3.66 7.26 12.84
CA ALA A 10 2.97 8.14 13.78
C ALA A 10 1.45 8.13 13.58
N GLY A 11 0.93 7.36 12.64
CA GLY A 11 -0.49 7.31 12.37
C GLY A 11 -1.00 8.44 11.50
N LYS A 12 -0.10 9.27 10.98
CA LYS A 12 -0.47 10.40 10.11
C LYS A 12 -0.56 9.93 8.66
N THR A 13 -1.44 8.99 8.42
CA THR A 13 -1.51 8.30 7.13
C THR A 13 -2.04 9.20 6.02
N GLU A 14 -2.96 10.11 6.33
CA GLU A 14 -3.47 11.01 5.30
C GLU A 14 -2.40 11.94 4.78
N GLU A 15 -1.56 12.47 5.68
CA GLU A 15 -0.44 13.32 5.26
C GLU A 15 0.55 12.54 4.40
N ALA A 16 0.82 11.29 4.79
CA ALA A 16 1.73 10.44 4.04
C ALA A 16 1.17 10.16 2.65
N ILE A 17 -0.10 9.83 2.55
CA ILE A 17 -0.74 9.54 1.27
C ILE A 17 -0.70 10.75 0.35
N PHE A 18 -1.02 11.93 0.89
CA PHE A 18 -0.99 13.15 0.09
C PHE A 18 0.41 13.44 -0.44
N SER A 19 1.42 13.34 0.43
CA SER A 19 2.80 13.58 0.04
C SER A 19 3.27 12.59 -1.00
N LEU A 20 2.90 11.31 -0.84
CA LEU A 20 3.29 10.27 -1.77
C LEU A 20 2.59 10.42 -3.10
N ALA A 21 1.33 10.85 -3.11
CA ALA A 21 0.62 11.09 -4.36
C ALA A 21 1.34 12.16 -5.19
N ARG A 22 1.78 13.23 -4.54
CA ARG A 22 2.52 14.29 -5.23
C ARG A 22 3.87 13.79 -5.71
N TYR A 23 4.56 13.02 -4.88
CA TYR A 23 5.86 12.46 -5.26
C TYR A 23 5.73 11.52 -6.44
N LEU A 24 4.72 10.66 -6.44
CA LEU A 24 4.52 9.68 -7.50
C LEU A 24 4.13 10.32 -8.82
N ALA A 25 3.51 11.50 -8.79
CA ALA A 25 3.20 12.21 -10.03
C ALA A 25 4.47 12.52 -10.82
N ASP A 26 5.58 12.79 -10.11
CA ASP A 26 6.86 13.09 -10.73
C ASP A 26 7.79 11.88 -10.81
N ASN A 27 7.51 10.85 -10.02
CA ASN A 27 8.39 9.68 -9.90
C ASN A 27 7.58 8.38 -9.96
N PRO A 28 6.90 8.12 -11.08
CA PRO A 28 5.96 7.00 -11.16
C PRO A 28 6.60 5.62 -11.17
N THR A 29 7.93 5.54 -11.30
CA THR A 29 8.62 4.25 -11.30
C THR A 29 9.33 3.93 -9.99
N ASP A 30 9.10 4.73 -8.95
CA ASP A 30 9.69 4.47 -7.64
C ASP A 30 8.81 3.46 -6.91
N ASP A 31 9.20 2.20 -6.94
CA ASP A 31 8.42 1.13 -6.34
C ASP A 31 8.26 1.31 -4.83
N GLN A 32 9.26 1.87 -4.15
CA GLN A 32 9.15 2.07 -2.71
C GLN A 32 8.05 3.07 -2.37
N ALA A 33 7.87 4.09 -3.20
CA ALA A 33 6.81 5.06 -2.96
C ALA A 33 5.43 4.42 -3.10
N TRP A 34 5.25 3.56 -4.10
CA TRP A 34 3.99 2.81 -4.24
C TRP A 34 3.75 1.92 -3.03
N TYR A 35 4.80 1.20 -2.60
CA TYR A 35 4.69 0.33 -1.43
C TYR A 35 4.29 1.11 -0.18
N LEU A 36 4.93 2.26 0.05
CA LEU A 36 4.64 3.06 1.24
C LEU A 36 3.23 3.62 1.23
N ARG A 37 2.74 4.04 0.05
CA ARG A 37 1.35 4.51 -0.01
C ARG A 37 0.39 3.37 0.24
N GLY A 38 0.67 2.19 -0.30
CA GLY A 38 -0.13 1.02 -0.01
C GLY A 38 -0.17 0.72 1.48
N LYS A 39 0.98 0.84 2.14
CA LYS A 39 1.06 0.61 3.58
C LYS A 39 0.22 1.63 4.35
N ALA A 40 0.23 2.88 3.93
CA ALA A 40 -0.60 3.91 4.57
C ALA A 40 -2.09 3.62 4.37
N TYR A 41 -2.48 3.23 3.17
CA TYR A 41 -3.87 2.83 2.92
C TYR A 41 -4.26 1.63 3.78
N TYR A 42 -3.36 0.64 3.87
CA TYR A 42 -3.61 -0.55 4.70
C TYR A 42 -3.88 -0.15 6.15
N ASN A 43 -3.08 0.78 6.68
CA ASN A 43 -3.25 1.23 8.05
C ASN A 43 -4.57 1.97 8.26
N GLN A 44 -5.14 2.53 7.21
CA GLN A 44 -6.45 3.17 7.28
C GLN A 44 -7.60 2.18 7.11
N GLY A 45 -7.30 0.93 6.82
CA GLY A 45 -8.33 -0.06 6.54
C GLY A 45 -8.80 -0.06 5.09
N GLU A 46 -8.16 0.73 4.22
CA GLU A 46 -8.49 0.78 2.81
C GLU A 46 -7.75 -0.31 2.06
N ILE A 47 -8.20 -1.55 2.26
CA ILE A 47 -7.45 -2.71 1.81
C ILE A 47 -7.34 -2.78 0.29
N ARG A 48 -8.41 -2.45 -0.43
CA ARG A 48 -8.40 -2.52 -1.89
C ARG A 48 -7.44 -1.51 -2.51
N LEU A 49 -7.41 -0.30 -1.95
CA LEU A 49 -6.47 0.72 -2.41
C LEU A 49 -5.03 0.30 -2.11
N ALA A 50 -4.82 -0.32 -0.94
CA ALA A 50 -3.50 -0.85 -0.60
C ALA A 50 -3.06 -1.92 -1.60
N LEU A 51 -3.97 -2.84 -1.94
CA LEU A 51 -3.65 -3.91 -2.89
C LEU A 51 -3.24 -3.34 -4.25
N ASN A 52 -3.94 -2.33 -4.73
CA ASN A 52 -3.60 -1.71 -6.01
C ASN A 52 -2.19 -1.12 -5.98
N ASP A 53 -1.82 -0.45 -4.89
CA ASP A 53 -0.50 0.13 -4.77
C ASP A 53 0.58 -0.94 -4.63
N TYR A 54 0.30 -2.00 -3.88
CA TYR A 54 1.25 -3.12 -3.75
C TYR A 54 1.49 -3.79 -5.10
N LEU A 55 0.44 -3.99 -5.89
CA LEU A 55 0.59 -4.59 -7.21
C LEU A 55 1.45 -3.73 -8.12
N GLN A 56 1.29 -2.41 -8.03
CA GLN A 56 2.10 -1.52 -8.83
C GLN A 56 3.57 -1.60 -8.41
N ALA A 57 3.83 -1.64 -7.11
CA ALA A 57 5.20 -1.78 -6.62
C ALA A 57 5.83 -3.08 -7.07
N ILE A 58 5.07 -4.18 -7.04
CA ILE A 58 5.56 -5.50 -7.47
C ILE A 58 5.85 -5.51 -8.96
N ALA A 59 4.99 -4.86 -9.75
CA ALA A 59 5.20 -4.78 -11.20
C ALA A 59 6.49 -4.03 -11.52
N LEU A 60 6.81 -3.01 -10.74
CA LEU A 60 8.04 -2.24 -10.94
C LEU A 60 9.26 -2.96 -10.40
N ASN A 61 9.10 -3.70 -9.31
CA ASN A 61 10.19 -4.40 -8.66
C ASN A 61 9.68 -5.68 -8.00
N PRO A 62 9.86 -6.84 -8.65
CA PRO A 62 9.36 -8.10 -8.10
C PRO A 62 9.95 -8.45 -6.73
N ASP A 63 11.10 -7.87 -6.37
CA ASP A 63 11.75 -8.12 -5.08
C ASP A 63 11.28 -7.13 -4.01
N SER A 64 10.29 -6.30 -4.32
CA SER A 64 9.77 -5.33 -3.37
C SER A 64 9.16 -6.01 -2.15
N SER A 65 9.28 -5.35 -1.00
CA SER A 65 8.59 -5.78 0.23
C SER A 65 7.08 -5.80 0.05
N ALA A 66 6.58 -5.18 -1.01
CA ALA A 66 5.15 -5.17 -1.29
C ALA A 66 4.59 -6.58 -1.53
N GLN A 67 5.43 -7.53 -1.94
CA GLN A 67 4.95 -8.89 -2.16
C GLN A 67 4.40 -9.50 -0.87
N GLN A 68 5.14 -9.39 0.22
CA GLN A 68 4.68 -9.90 1.50
C GLN A 68 3.48 -9.13 2.01
N ALA A 69 3.50 -7.81 1.83
CA ALA A 69 2.39 -6.96 2.26
C ALA A 69 1.12 -7.28 1.48
N TYR A 70 1.26 -7.54 0.18
CA TYR A 70 0.14 -7.94 -0.66
C TYR A 70 -0.46 -9.25 -0.17
N ASN A 71 0.38 -10.25 0.10
CA ASN A 71 -0.09 -11.55 0.55
C ASN A 71 -0.87 -11.43 1.87
N MET A 72 -0.38 -10.60 2.78
CA MET A 72 -1.06 -10.37 4.05
C MET A 72 -2.39 -9.66 3.85
N ALA A 73 -2.42 -8.65 2.98
CA ALA A 73 -3.65 -7.90 2.72
C ALA A 73 -4.71 -8.79 2.07
N ILE A 74 -4.29 -9.69 1.17
CA ILE A 74 -5.22 -10.64 0.54
C ILE A 74 -5.84 -11.56 1.58
N ARG A 75 -5.05 -12.04 2.53
CA ARG A 75 -5.59 -12.90 3.60
C ARG A 75 -6.64 -12.16 4.41
N ILE A 76 -6.38 -10.92 4.75
CA ILE A 76 -7.32 -10.13 5.53
C ILE A 76 -8.59 -9.88 4.73
N LEU A 77 -8.45 -9.51 3.47
CA LEU A 77 -9.60 -9.28 2.60
C LEU A 77 -10.45 -10.55 2.50
N ASN A 78 -9.81 -11.69 2.26
CA ASN A 78 -10.53 -12.95 2.13
C ASN A 78 -11.21 -13.35 3.44
N PHE A 79 -10.57 -13.08 4.56
CA PHE A 79 -11.15 -13.39 5.87
C PHE A 79 -12.47 -12.63 6.07
N TYR A 80 -12.49 -11.34 5.75
CA TYR A 80 -13.67 -10.52 5.97
C TYR A 80 -14.74 -10.67 4.90
N HIS A 81 -14.39 -11.18 3.72
CA HIS A 81 -15.30 -11.24 2.59
C HIS A 81 -15.50 -12.65 2.05
N LYS A 82 -15.11 -13.67 2.83
CA LYS A 82 -15.19 -15.04 2.31
C LYS A 82 -16.61 -15.48 1.98
N ASP A 83 -17.59 -14.95 2.72
CA ASP A 83 -18.98 -15.29 2.44
C ASP A 83 -19.44 -14.72 1.11
N MET A 84 -18.87 -13.61 0.70
CA MET A 84 -19.18 -13.02 -0.60
C MET A 84 -18.62 -13.86 -1.74
N TYR A 85 -17.47 -14.48 -1.51
CA TYR A 85 -16.86 -15.34 -2.53
C TYR A 85 -17.53 -16.67 -2.69
N ASN A 86 -18.24 -17.11 -1.67
CA ASN A 86 -18.86 -18.43 -1.66
C ASN A 86 -20.30 -18.44 -2.16
N GLN A 87 -20.74 -17.35 -2.71
CA GLN A 87 -22.11 -17.25 -3.23
C GLN A 87 -22.23 -17.73 -4.67
#